data_2461b76e0bd3711f8a7bdee85c3bb64d
#
_entry.id   2461b76e0bd3711f8a7bdee85c3bb64d
#
_cell.length_a   1.000
_cell.length_b   1.000
_cell.length_c   1.000
_cell.angle_alpha   90.00
_cell.angle_beta   90.00
_cell.angle_gamma   90.00
#
_symmetry.space_group_name_H-M   'P 1'
#
loop_
_entity.id
_entity.type
_entity.pdbx_description
1 polymer ?
#
loop_
_entity_poly.entity_id
_entity_poly.type
_entity_poly.pdbx_seq_one_letter_code
_entity_poly.pdbx_strand_id
1 'polypeptide(L)'
;LYEQGKVLADYLTGNETEGYKGSTTFTSLKVSGCDLYSAGQIVENDDIHGIEIFNSIDNIYKKVYLNQGQVVGAVLYGDTDDGSRFYNMMKKHESLEDYTLVSLLHKGDDTGSVSIADMADDETICGCNGVNKGTIVNAITKEGLTSVNEVTQSTKAGNSCGKCKKQIGEILQYTLGDDFVAAKPSGICSCTELTRDQIVTQIRAKGLKTSKEVR
;
A
#
# COMPACT_ATOMS: atom_id res chain seq x y z
N LEU A 1 -10.78 -2.71 12.82
CA LEU A 1 -11.19 -4.12 13.04
C LEU A 1 -10.03 -5.02 13.48
N TYR A 2 -8.87 -4.97 12.79
CA TYR A 2 -7.73 -5.87 13.11
C TYR A 2 -7.16 -5.61 14.52
N GLU A 3 -6.87 -4.35 14.85
CA GLU A 3 -6.40 -3.94 16.17
C GLU A 3 -7.43 -4.20 17.27
N GLN A 4 -8.71 -3.96 16.99
CA GLN A 4 -9.79 -4.32 17.89
C GLN A 4 -9.87 -5.83 18.15
N GLY A 5 -9.74 -6.64 17.09
CA GLY A 5 -9.74 -8.10 17.21
C GLY A 5 -8.55 -8.61 18.02
N LYS A 6 -7.37 -8.00 17.89
CA LYS A 6 -6.20 -8.34 18.69
C LYS A 6 -6.42 -8.03 20.17
N VAL A 7 -6.87 -6.81 20.50
CA VAL A 7 -7.15 -6.41 21.89
C VAL A 7 -8.21 -7.33 22.51
N LEU A 8 -9.25 -7.68 21.75
CA LEU A 8 -10.29 -8.60 22.23
C LEU A 8 -9.72 -10.00 22.48
N ALA A 9 -8.87 -10.51 21.56
CA ALA A 9 -8.23 -11.81 21.72
C ALA A 9 -7.32 -11.85 22.97
N ASP A 10 -6.51 -10.83 23.18
CA ASP A 10 -5.66 -10.69 24.37
C ASP A 10 -6.50 -10.67 25.64
N TYR A 11 -7.59 -9.89 25.67
CA TYR A 11 -8.52 -9.86 26.81
C TYR A 11 -9.14 -11.24 27.09
N LEU A 12 -9.63 -11.94 26.07
CA LEU A 12 -10.27 -13.25 26.22
C LEU A 12 -9.31 -14.36 26.65
N THR A 13 -8.03 -14.24 26.32
CA THR A 13 -6.98 -15.20 26.69
C THR A 13 -6.31 -14.87 28.03
N GLY A 14 -6.76 -13.81 28.71
CA GLY A 14 -6.23 -13.40 30.02
C GLY A 14 -4.87 -12.70 29.94
N ASN A 15 -4.46 -12.25 28.76
CA ASN A 15 -3.27 -11.42 28.60
C ASN A 15 -3.58 -9.99 29.09
N GLU A 16 -2.56 -9.35 29.66
CA GLU A 16 -2.67 -7.92 30.01
C GLU A 16 -2.85 -7.09 28.72
N THR A 17 -3.84 -6.19 28.72
CA THR A 17 -4.08 -5.27 27.61
C THR A 17 -4.48 -3.90 28.16
N GLU A 18 -3.91 -2.85 27.55
CA GLU A 18 -4.30 -1.46 27.87
C GLU A 18 -5.67 -1.07 27.26
N GLY A 19 -6.35 -2.01 26.62
CA GLY A 19 -7.61 -1.79 25.92
C GLY A 19 -7.40 -1.16 24.52
N TYR A 20 -8.51 -0.94 23.81
CA TYR A 20 -8.49 -0.34 22.48
C TYR A 20 -8.42 1.18 22.56
N LYS A 21 -7.32 1.76 22.07
CA LYS A 21 -7.05 3.21 22.09
C LYS A 21 -7.46 3.96 20.82
N GLY A 22 -8.12 3.29 19.89
CA GLY A 22 -8.46 3.83 18.59
C GLY A 22 -7.55 3.29 17.49
N SER A 23 -7.91 3.55 16.24
CA SER A 23 -7.13 3.18 15.07
C SER A 23 -7.20 4.28 14.01
N THR A 24 -6.10 4.59 13.37
CA THR A 24 -6.12 5.36 12.14
C THR A 24 -6.85 4.56 11.06
N THR A 25 -7.95 5.11 10.57
CA THR A 25 -8.73 4.45 9.51
C THR A 25 -8.22 4.84 8.14
N PHE A 26 -8.31 3.92 7.19
CA PHE A 26 -8.09 4.23 5.78
C PHE A 26 -9.07 3.47 4.89
N THR A 27 -9.30 4.01 3.72
CA THR A 27 -10.09 3.40 2.66
C THR A 27 -9.28 3.40 1.38
N SER A 28 -9.26 2.27 0.70
CA SER A 28 -8.66 2.14 -0.62
C SER A 28 -9.70 1.59 -1.59
N LEU A 29 -10.05 2.41 -2.57
CA LEU A 29 -11.01 2.04 -3.59
C LEU A 29 -10.28 1.83 -4.91
N LYS A 30 -10.56 0.71 -5.56
CA LYS A 30 -10.09 0.38 -6.89
C LYS A 30 -11.29 0.09 -7.77
N VAL A 31 -11.72 1.10 -8.51
CA VAL A 31 -12.78 0.99 -9.52
C VAL A 31 -12.12 1.06 -10.90
N SER A 32 -12.75 0.47 -11.91
CA SER A 32 -12.20 0.48 -13.27
C SER A 32 -11.85 1.90 -13.73
N GLY A 33 -10.54 2.16 -13.89
CA GLY A 33 -10.00 3.44 -14.32
C GLY A 33 -9.85 4.52 -13.23
N CYS A 34 -10.07 4.16 -11.94
CA CYS A 34 -9.93 5.11 -10.84
C CYS A 34 -9.29 4.42 -9.63
N ASP A 35 -8.16 4.94 -9.18
CA ASP A 35 -7.53 4.57 -7.93
C ASP A 35 -7.73 5.70 -6.92
N LEU A 36 -8.30 5.39 -5.75
CA LEU A 36 -8.54 6.33 -4.67
C LEU A 36 -8.01 5.75 -3.36
N TYR A 37 -7.36 6.59 -2.58
CA TYR A 37 -6.94 6.30 -1.22
C TYR A 37 -7.32 7.46 -0.31
N SER A 38 -7.81 7.17 0.87
CA SER A 38 -8.13 8.17 1.89
C SER A 38 -7.80 7.60 3.26
N ALA A 39 -7.15 8.37 4.12
CA ALA A 39 -6.78 7.96 5.48
C ALA A 39 -6.82 9.13 6.45
N GLY A 40 -7.11 8.83 7.73
CA GLY A 40 -7.07 9.77 8.84
C GLY A 40 -8.14 10.86 8.78
N GLN A 41 -7.79 12.06 9.25
CA GLN A 41 -8.65 13.23 9.28
C GLN A 41 -8.53 14.01 7.98
N ILE A 42 -9.61 14.09 7.22
CA ILE A 42 -9.64 14.67 5.86
C ILE A 42 -10.52 15.93 5.77
N VAL A 43 -10.80 16.56 6.90
CA VAL A 43 -11.59 17.79 6.97
C VAL A 43 -10.73 18.90 7.58
N GLU A 44 -10.60 20.02 6.86
CA GLU A 44 -9.90 21.22 7.34
C GLU A 44 -10.70 21.92 8.42
N ASN A 45 -10.00 22.48 9.37
CA ASN A 45 -10.53 23.34 10.42
C ASN A 45 -9.43 24.32 10.88
N ASP A 46 -9.62 25.04 11.97
CA ASP A 46 -8.67 26.04 12.46
C ASP A 46 -7.27 25.45 12.80
N ASP A 47 -7.20 24.17 13.12
CA ASP A 47 -5.96 23.48 13.50
C ASP A 47 -5.43 22.57 12.39
N ILE A 48 -6.26 22.20 11.43
CA ILE A 48 -5.91 21.26 10.36
C ILE A 48 -5.89 21.96 9.01
N HIS A 49 -4.71 22.02 8.40
CA HIS A 49 -4.46 22.65 7.11
C HIS A 49 -4.08 21.63 6.05
N GLY A 50 -4.59 21.83 4.82
CA GLY A 50 -4.31 20.95 3.69
C GLY A 50 -3.23 21.50 2.77
N ILE A 51 -2.35 20.61 2.29
CA ILE A 51 -1.45 20.89 1.17
C ILE A 51 -1.88 19.99 0.03
N GLU A 52 -2.01 20.57 -1.18
CA GLU A 52 -2.50 19.80 -2.32
C GLU A 52 -1.67 20.00 -3.58
N ILE A 53 -1.65 18.95 -4.41
CA ILE A 53 -1.16 18.95 -5.79
C ILE A 53 -2.27 18.43 -6.69
N PHE A 54 -2.49 19.15 -7.78
CA PHE A 54 -3.38 18.74 -8.85
C PHE A 54 -2.63 18.75 -10.19
N ASN A 55 -2.63 17.61 -10.87
CA ASN A 55 -2.11 17.45 -12.22
C ASN A 55 -3.24 16.99 -13.15
N SER A 56 -3.75 17.91 -13.96
CA SER A 56 -4.85 17.66 -14.89
C SER A 56 -4.45 16.83 -16.11
N ILE A 57 -3.15 16.73 -16.44
CA ILE A 57 -2.65 15.94 -17.58
C ILE A 57 -2.72 14.46 -17.24
N ASP A 58 -2.22 14.11 -16.06
CA ASP A 58 -2.16 12.71 -15.60
C ASP A 58 -3.37 12.32 -14.75
N ASN A 59 -4.31 13.25 -14.50
CA ASN A 59 -5.46 13.07 -13.61
C ASN A 59 -5.05 12.63 -12.19
N ILE A 60 -4.03 13.28 -11.64
CA ILE A 60 -3.53 13.04 -10.30
C ILE A 60 -3.99 14.17 -9.37
N TYR A 61 -4.55 13.79 -8.22
CA TYR A 61 -4.82 14.69 -7.11
C TYR A 61 -4.28 14.09 -5.82
N LYS A 62 -3.45 14.84 -5.10
CA LYS A 62 -2.94 14.46 -3.78
C LYS A 62 -3.19 15.62 -2.82
N LYS A 63 -3.81 15.33 -1.69
CA LYS A 63 -3.98 16.27 -0.58
C LYS A 63 -3.57 15.62 0.72
N VAL A 64 -2.70 16.29 1.47
CA VAL A 64 -2.22 15.86 2.78
C VAL A 64 -2.65 16.88 3.81
N TYR A 65 -3.21 16.42 4.90
CA TYR A 65 -3.71 17.24 6.00
C TYR A 65 -2.72 17.22 7.14
N LEU A 66 -2.39 18.40 7.63
CA LEU A 66 -1.39 18.63 8.66
C LEU A 66 -2.01 19.27 9.89
N ASN A 67 -1.58 18.82 11.06
CA ASN A 67 -1.84 19.45 12.35
C ASN A 67 -0.51 19.53 13.11
N GLN A 68 -0.12 20.72 13.57
CA GLN A 68 1.09 20.95 14.37
C GLN A 68 2.35 20.28 13.79
N GLY A 69 2.53 20.35 12.47
CA GLY A 69 3.70 19.75 11.80
C GLY A 69 3.68 18.22 11.68
N GLN A 70 2.54 17.59 11.88
CA GLN A 70 2.36 16.14 11.70
C GLN A 70 1.30 15.85 10.63
N VAL A 71 1.47 14.76 9.89
CA VAL A 71 0.45 14.27 8.96
C VAL A 71 -0.69 13.64 9.75
N VAL A 72 -1.91 14.19 9.61
CA VAL A 72 -3.12 13.66 10.27
C VAL A 72 -4.12 13.06 9.29
N GLY A 73 -3.98 13.33 8.00
CA GLY A 73 -4.85 12.78 6.96
C GLY A 73 -4.24 12.87 5.58
N ALA A 74 -4.75 12.06 4.66
CA ALA A 74 -4.36 12.08 3.25
C ALA A 74 -5.50 11.63 2.34
N VAL A 75 -5.64 12.28 1.18
CA VAL A 75 -6.51 11.87 0.06
C VAL A 75 -5.67 11.83 -1.20
N LEU A 76 -5.64 10.68 -1.86
CA LEU A 76 -4.88 10.44 -3.09
C LEU A 76 -5.82 9.90 -4.16
N TYR A 77 -5.76 10.47 -5.36
CA TYR A 77 -6.51 10.06 -6.53
C TYR A 77 -5.58 9.91 -7.73
N GLY A 78 -5.77 8.87 -8.53
CA GLY A 78 -4.95 8.55 -9.69
C GLY A 78 -3.65 7.85 -9.31
N ASP A 79 -2.70 8.54 -8.69
CA ASP A 79 -1.52 7.96 -8.07
C ASP A 79 -1.74 7.82 -6.55
N THR A 80 -1.80 6.58 -6.09
CA THR A 80 -2.05 6.23 -4.67
C THR A 80 -0.88 5.49 -4.02
N ASP A 81 0.30 5.48 -4.65
CA ASP A 81 1.48 4.72 -4.20
C ASP A 81 1.97 5.19 -2.82
N ASP A 82 1.83 6.49 -2.50
CA ASP A 82 2.23 7.07 -1.22
C ASP A 82 1.30 6.73 -0.04
N GLY A 83 0.18 6.03 -0.28
CA GLY A 83 -0.82 5.78 0.76
C GLY A 83 -0.29 5.09 2.00
N SER A 84 0.56 4.07 1.84
CA SER A 84 1.20 3.37 2.97
C SER A 84 2.17 4.27 3.73
N ARG A 85 2.92 5.12 3.04
CA ARG A 85 3.84 6.09 3.65
C ARG A 85 3.08 7.07 4.55
N PHE A 86 2.04 7.72 4.04
CA PHE A 86 1.24 8.64 4.86
C PHE A 86 0.55 7.94 6.02
N TYR A 87 0.07 6.71 5.83
CA TYR A 87 -0.51 5.92 6.92
C TYR A 87 0.50 5.65 8.04
N ASN A 88 1.74 5.28 7.69
CA ASN A 88 2.80 5.05 8.67
C ASN A 88 3.21 6.34 9.38
N MET A 89 3.34 7.48 8.67
CA MET A 89 3.61 8.79 9.27
C MET A 89 2.53 9.17 10.29
N MET A 90 1.25 8.99 9.97
CA MET A 90 0.14 9.22 10.90
C MET A 90 0.22 8.31 12.13
N LYS A 91 0.53 7.03 11.93
CA LYS A 91 0.59 6.03 13.00
C LYS A 91 1.76 6.29 13.96
N LYS A 92 2.89 6.76 13.43
CA LYS A 92 4.09 7.08 14.20
C LYS A 92 4.08 8.50 14.78
N HIS A 93 3.10 9.33 14.45
CA HIS A 93 3.07 10.77 14.79
C HIS A 93 4.37 11.47 14.37
N GLU A 94 4.86 11.16 13.17
CA GLU A 94 6.15 11.62 12.67
C GLU A 94 6.15 13.14 12.46
N SER A 95 7.19 13.82 12.97
CA SER A 95 7.38 15.26 12.74
C SER A 95 7.86 15.52 11.32
N LEU A 96 7.38 16.62 10.71
CA LEU A 96 7.76 17.04 9.36
C LEU A 96 8.93 18.04 9.35
N GLU A 97 9.66 18.22 10.46
CA GLU A 97 10.76 19.20 10.53
C GLU A 97 11.84 18.96 9.46
N ASP A 98 12.04 17.70 9.08
CA ASP A 98 13.01 17.28 8.06
C ASP A 98 12.45 17.24 6.64
N TYR A 99 11.15 17.54 6.46
CA TYR A 99 10.48 17.49 5.17
C TYR A 99 10.20 18.88 4.59
N THR A 100 10.49 19.06 3.31
CA THR A 100 9.93 20.20 2.60
C THR A 100 8.50 19.85 2.14
N LEU A 101 7.62 20.84 2.04
CA LEU A 101 6.23 20.64 1.57
C LEU A 101 6.19 19.98 0.19
N VAL A 102 7.17 20.28 -0.65
CA VAL A 102 7.30 19.70 -2.00
C VAL A 102 7.72 18.23 -1.91
N SER A 103 8.71 17.88 -1.07
CA SER A 103 9.16 16.49 -0.90
C SER A 103 8.09 15.61 -0.26
N LEU A 104 7.17 16.19 0.50
CA LEU A 104 6.04 15.47 1.07
C LEU A 104 5.08 14.95 0.00
N LEU A 105 4.83 15.73 -1.05
CA LEU A 105 3.85 15.43 -2.10
C LEU A 105 4.47 14.89 -3.39
N HIS A 106 5.72 15.20 -3.67
CA HIS A 106 6.46 14.67 -4.81
C HIS A 106 7.33 13.49 -4.39
N LYS A 107 7.19 12.39 -5.09
CA LYS A 107 8.18 11.32 -5.13
C LYS A 107 9.34 11.81 -5.99
N GLY A 108 10.26 12.59 -5.42
CA GLY A 108 11.51 12.91 -6.10
C GLY A 108 12.32 11.62 -6.24
N ASP A 109 12.96 11.43 -7.39
CA ASP A 109 13.82 10.26 -7.67
C ASP A 109 14.98 10.11 -6.67
N ASP A 110 15.24 11.12 -5.81
CA ASP A 110 16.43 11.16 -4.96
C ASP A 110 16.23 11.41 -3.45
N THR A 111 15.03 11.68 -2.93
CA THR A 111 14.93 12.10 -1.50
C THR A 111 13.72 11.60 -0.71
N GLY A 112 12.91 10.66 -1.17
CA GLY A 112 11.67 10.35 -0.45
C GLY A 112 11.14 8.91 -0.52
N SER A 113 11.69 8.02 -1.30
CA SER A 113 11.43 6.60 -1.11
C SER A 113 12.35 6.11 -0.01
N VAL A 114 11.83 5.91 1.20
CA VAL A 114 12.57 5.15 2.22
C VAL A 114 12.98 3.84 1.54
N SER A 115 14.28 3.64 1.37
CA SER A 115 14.80 2.38 0.84
C SER A 115 14.23 1.25 1.68
N ILE A 116 13.91 0.13 1.07
CA ILE A 116 13.50 -1.06 1.82
C ILE A 116 14.52 -1.38 2.93
N ALA A 117 15.80 -1.07 2.69
CA ALA A 117 16.86 -1.23 3.69
C ALA A 117 16.64 -0.38 4.94
N ASP A 118 16.25 0.88 4.77
CA ASP A 118 16.09 1.86 5.86
C ASP A 118 14.72 1.77 6.55
N MET A 119 13.79 1.03 5.95
CA MET A 119 12.45 0.83 6.48
C MET A 119 12.50 -0.04 7.75
N ALA A 120 11.87 0.41 8.82
CA ALA A 120 11.80 -0.34 10.07
C ALA A 120 10.94 -1.62 9.92
N ASP A 121 11.27 -2.68 10.68
CA ASP A 121 10.57 -3.96 10.59
C ASP A 121 9.11 -3.91 11.07
N ASP A 122 8.79 -2.96 11.95
CA ASP A 122 7.42 -2.73 12.45
C ASP A 122 6.57 -1.90 11.47
N GLU A 123 7.16 -1.41 10.38
CA GLU A 123 6.45 -0.58 9.40
C GLU A 123 5.39 -1.36 8.65
N THR A 124 4.18 -0.81 8.63
CA THR A 124 3.03 -1.46 8.01
C THR A 124 3.15 -1.42 6.49
N ILE A 125 3.23 -2.60 5.88
CA ILE A 125 3.23 -2.81 4.42
C ILE A 125 1.81 -3.05 3.92
N CYS A 126 1.08 -3.94 4.55
CA CYS A 126 -0.30 -4.25 4.21
C CYS A 126 -1.25 -3.77 5.31
N GLY A 127 -1.79 -2.55 5.16
CA GLY A 127 -2.74 -2.00 6.12
C GLY A 127 -4.05 -2.79 6.19
N CYS A 128 -4.52 -3.39 5.07
CA CYS A 128 -5.76 -4.18 5.05
C CYS A 128 -5.72 -5.40 5.98
N ASN A 129 -4.56 -6.03 6.12
CA ASN A 129 -4.35 -7.26 6.90
C ASN A 129 -3.37 -7.06 8.05
N GLY A 130 -2.94 -5.83 8.34
CA GLY A 130 -2.06 -5.50 9.47
C GLY A 130 -0.68 -6.15 9.40
N VAL A 131 -0.14 -6.36 8.18
CA VAL A 131 1.15 -7.04 7.99
C VAL A 131 2.27 -6.01 7.85
N ASN A 132 3.31 -6.12 8.68
CA ASN A 132 4.50 -5.28 8.65
C ASN A 132 5.65 -5.91 7.84
N LYS A 133 6.70 -5.12 7.60
CA LYS A 133 7.90 -5.55 6.88
C LYS A 133 8.55 -6.77 7.52
N GLY A 134 8.76 -6.75 8.84
CA GLY A 134 9.42 -7.85 9.56
C GLY A 134 8.67 -9.18 9.42
N THR A 135 7.33 -9.17 9.41
CA THR A 135 6.52 -10.37 9.15
C THR A 135 6.79 -10.93 7.76
N ILE A 136 6.89 -10.06 6.74
CA ILE A 136 7.17 -10.47 5.35
C ILE A 136 8.59 -11.03 5.23
N VAL A 137 9.60 -10.32 5.76
CA VAL A 137 11.00 -10.75 5.73
C VAL A 137 11.18 -12.09 6.47
N ASN A 138 10.54 -12.25 7.63
CA ASN A 138 10.57 -13.50 8.38
C ASN A 138 9.94 -14.68 7.60
N ALA A 139 8.82 -14.46 6.91
CA ALA A 139 8.21 -15.48 6.08
C ALA A 139 9.13 -15.88 4.91
N ILE A 140 9.70 -14.88 4.21
CA ILE A 140 10.65 -15.13 3.11
C ILE A 140 11.83 -15.98 3.59
N THR A 141 12.47 -15.60 4.70
CA THR A 141 13.68 -16.27 5.19
C THR A 141 13.43 -17.63 5.81
N LYS A 142 12.35 -17.80 6.60
CA LYS A 142 12.07 -19.06 7.30
C LYS A 142 11.41 -20.11 6.42
N GLU A 143 10.55 -19.67 5.50
CA GLU A 143 9.77 -20.58 4.64
C GLU A 143 10.39 -20.71 3.23
N GLY A 144 11.45 -19.96 2.92
CA GLY A 144 12.12 -19.98 1.62
C GLY A 144 11.23 -19.47 0.47
N LEU A 145 10.38 -18.46 0.74
CA LEU A 145 9.45 -17.94 -0.25
C LEU A 145 10.18 -17.11 -1.29
N THR A 146 9.87 -17.34 -2.57
CA THR A 146 10.57 -16.69 -3.70
C THR A 146 9.66 -15.83 -4.58
N SER A 147 8.35 -15.86 -4.33
CA SER A 147 7.37 -15.11 -5.14
C SER A 147 6.39 -14.31 -4.29
N VAL A 148 5.88 -13.22 -4.87
CA VAL A 148 4.83 -12.38 -4.24
C VAL A 148 3.58 -13.21 -3.90
N ASN A 149 3.24 -14.21 -4.72
CA ASN A 149 2.08 -15.06 -4.47
C ASN A 149 2.27 -15.95 -3.23
N GLU A 150 3.44 -16.55 -3.05
CA GLU A 150 3.77 -17.35 -1.85
C GLU A 150 3.74 -16.49 -0.60
N VAL A 151 4.36 -15.30 -0.63
CA VAL A 151 4.29 -14.33 0.47
C VAL A 151 2.85 -13.93 0.78
N THR A 152 2.02 -13.71 -0.25
CA THR A 152 0.60 -13.39 -0.07
C THR A 152 -0.17 -14.54 0.57
N GLN A 153 0.12 -15.78 0.22
CA GLN A 153 -0.54 -16.97 0.80
C GLN A 153 -0.14 -17.18 2.26
N SER A 154 1.14 -17.04 2.57
CA SER A 154 1.66 -17.21 3.93
C SER A 154 1.22 -16.08 4.85
N THR A 155 1.48 -14.84 4.49
CA THR A 155 1.30 -13.66 5.37
C THR A 155 -0.06 -12.97 5.26
N LYS A 156 -0.84 -13.26 4.22
CA LYS A 156 -2.06 -12.55 3.79
C LYS A 156 -1.82 -11.13 3.29
N ALA A 157 -0.57 -10.65 3.26
CA ALA A 157 -0.24 -9.37 2.65
C ALA A 157 -0.59 -9.37 1.14
N GLY A 158 -1.26 -8.34 0.66
CA GLY A 158 -1.68 -8.24 -0.75
C GLY A 158 -2.92 -9.05 -1.14
N ASN A 159 -3.54 -9.76 -0.19
CA ASN A 159 -4.70 -10.63 -0.48
C ASN A 159 -6.02 -9.84 -0.62
N SER A 160 -6.14 -8.66 -0.02
CA SER A 160 -7.37 -7.85 -0.06
C SER A 160 -7.37 -6.89 -1.26
N CYS A 161 -6.86 -5.67 -1.11
CA CYS A 161 -6.86 -4.67 -2.19
C CYS A 161 -5.72 -4.86 -3.21
N GLY A 162 -4.66 -5.60 -2.86
CA GLY A 162 -3.52 -5.91 -3.72
C GLY A 162 -2.53 -4.77 -3.95
N LYS A 163 -2.73 -3.57 -3.40
CA LYS A 163 -1.87 -2.39 -3.65
C LYS A 163 -0.44 -2.57 -3.12
N CYS A 164 -0.25 -3.32 -2.04
CA CYS A 164 1.07 -3.58 -1.48
C CYS A 164 1.88 -4.66 -2.23
N LYS A 165 1.34 -5.31 -3.28
CA LYS A 165 2.06 -6.36 -4.02
C LYS A 165 3.36 -5.88 -4.66
N LYS A 166 3.42 -4.64 -5.14
CA LYS A 166 4.64 -4.05 -5.67
C LYS A 166 5.71 -3.95 -4.58
N GLN A 167 5.34 -3.40 -3.42
CA GLN A 167 6.24 -3.25 -2.28
C GLN A 167 6.68 -4.61 -1.70
N ILE A 168 5.81 -5.63 -1.70
CA ILE A 168 6.18 -7.01 -1.36
C ILE A 168 7.25 -7.56 -2.34
N GLY A 169 7.13 -7.25 -3.63
CA GLY A 169 8.14 -7.61 -4.63
C GLY A 169 9.49 -6.93 -4.38
N GLU A 170 9.48 -5.66 -3.99
CA GLU A 170 10.68 -4.92 -3.62
C GLU A 170 11.34 -5.49 -2.35
N ILE A 171 10.55 -5.90 -1.35
CA ILE A 171 11.04 -6.58 -0.14
C ILE A 171 11.63 -7.95 -0.47
N LEU A 172 10.99 -8.72 -1.36
CA LEU A 172 11.52 -9.99 -1.86
C LEU A 172 12.89 -9.79 -2.52
N GLN A 173 12.99 -8.84 -3.44
CA GLN A 173 14.24 -8.52 -4.13
C GLN A 173 15.33 -8.09 -3.14
N TYR A 174 15.00 -7.27 -2.16
CA TYR A 174 15.94 -6.85 -1.11
C TYR A 174 16.40 -8.02 -0.25
N THR A 175 15.48 -8.92 0.13
CA THR A 175 15.77 -10.02 1.05
C THR A 175 16.54 -11.16 0.39
N LEU A 176 16.24 -11.47 -0.87
CA LEU A 176 16.86 -12.57 -1.63
C LEU A 176 18.10 -12.11 -2.42
N GLY A 177 18.27 -10.80 -2.68
CA GLY A 177 19.40 -10.29 -3.45
C GLY A 177 19.48 -10.94 -4.84
N ASP A 178 20.64 -11.51 -5.15
CA ASP A 178 20.93 -12.15 -6.46
C ASP A 178 20.11 -13.45 -6.67
N ASP A 179 19.56 -14.06 -5.62
CA ASP A 179 18.70 -15.24 -5.70
C ASP A 179 17.26 -14.91 -6.12
N PHE A 180 16.93 -13.62 -6.21
CA PHE A 180 15.61 -13.18 -6.63
C PHE A 180 15.40 -13.39 -8.13
N VAL A 181 14.54 -14.34 -8.48
CA VAL A 181 14.05 -14.51 -9.84
C VAL A 181 12.72 -13.78 -9.99
N ALA A 182 12.71 -12.66 -10.68
CA ALA A 182 11.47 -11.95 -10.97
C ALA A 182 10.47 -12.91 -11.64
N ALA A 183 9.35 -13.15 -10.99
CA ALA A 183 8.31 -13.99 -11.56
C ALA A 183 7.88 -13.39 -12.89
N LYS A 184 7.88 -14.18 -13.97
CA LYS A 184 7.28 -13.77 -15.24
C LYS A 184 5.84 -13.34 -14.95
N PRO A 185 5.36 -12.24 -15.57
CA PRO A 185 3.99 -11.82 -15.37
C PRO A 185 3.07 -12.99 -15.68
N SER A 186 2.37 -13.48 -14.64
CA SER A 186 1.42 -14.56 -14.81
C SER A 186 0.23 -14.05 -15.61
N GLY A 187 -0.28 -14.87 -16.53
CA GLY A 187 -1.50 -14.57 -17.25
C GLY A 187 -2.68 -14.29 -16.30
N ILE A 188 -3.72 -13.66 -16.82
CA ILE A 188 -4.92 -13.29 -16.04
C ILE A 188 -5.65 -14.51 -15.45
N CYS A 189 -5.43 -15.69 -16.03
CA CYS A 189 -5.95 -16.98 -15.56
C CYS A 189 -5.00 -18.10 -15.99
N SER A 190 -5.19 -19.31 -15.45
CA SER A 190 -4.42 -20.49 -15.84
C SER A 190 -4.60 -20.94 -17.31
N CYS A 191 -5.54 -20.34 -18.03
CA CYS A 191 -5.85 -20.68 -19.42
C CYS A 191 -5.09 -19.81 -20.44
N THR A 192 -4.35 -18.78 -20.02
CA THR A 192 -3.59 -17.91 -20.91
C THR A 192 -2.35 -17.34 -20.22
N GLU A 193 -1.30 -17.14 -20.96
CA GLU A 193 -0.09 -16.42 -20.51
C GLU A 193 -0.23 -14.90 -20.66
N LEU A 194 -1.31 -14.42 -21.27
CA LEU A 194 -1.52 -13.00 -21.53
C LEU A 194 -1.88 -12.26 -20.23
N THR A 195 -1.21 -11.15 -20.01
CA THR A 195 -1.56 -10.22 -18.92
C THR A 195 -2.87 -9.49 -19.23
N ARG A 196 -3.48 -8.90 -18.19
CA ARG A 196 -4.70 -8.07 -18.35
C ARG A 196 -4.53 -7.01 -19.43
N ASP A 197 -3.40 -6.30 -19.45
CA ASP A 197 -3.16 -5.21 -20.39
C ASP A 197 -2.96 -5.70 -21.82
N GLN A 198 -2.31 -6.84 -22.00
CA GLN A 198 -2.22 -7.50 -23.30
C GLN A 198 -3.59 -7.93 -23.84
N ILE A 199 -4.45 -8.49 -22.97
CA ILE A 199 -5.82 -8.85 -23.34
C ILE A 199 -6.63 -7.60 -23.70
N VAL A 200 -6.57 -6.54 -22.91
CA VAL A 200 -7.26 -5.26 -23.20
C VAL A 200 -6.79 -4.69 -24.54
N THR A 201 -5.51 -4.73 -24.82
CA THR A 201 -4.94 -4.29 -26.09
C THR A 201 -5.49 -5.12 -27.26
N GLN A 202 -5.56 -6.45 -27.13
CA GLN A 202 -6.14 -7.31 -28.15
C GLN A 202 -7.65 -7.09 -28.34
N ILE A 203 -8.41 -6.91 -27.26
CA ILE A 203 -9.85 -6.59 -27.32
C ILE A 203 -10.07 -5.32 -28.14
N ARG A 204 -9.30 -4.27 -27.87
CA ARG A 204 -9.38 -3.00 -28.60
C ARG A 204 -8.97 -3.14 -30.07
N ALA A 205 -7.84 -3.81 -30.33
CA ALA A 205 -7.31 -3.98 -31.68
C ALA A 205 -8.23 -4.82 -32.57
N LYS A 206 -8.88 -5.84 -32.01
CA LYS A 206 -9.76 -6.77 -32.74
C LYS A 206 -11.24 -6.37 -32.66
N GLY A 207 -11.60 -5.33 -31.91
CA GLY A 207 -12.99 -4.88 -31.73
C GLY A 207 -13.90 -5.91 -31.04
N LEU A 208 -13.33 -6.78 -30.17
CA LEU A 208 -14.08 -7.83 -29.48
C LEU A 208 -15.08 -7.22 -28.49
N LYS A 209 -16.32 -7.71 -28.51
CA LYS A 209 -17.44 -7.13 -27.73
C LYS A 209 -18.03 -8.08 -26.70
N THR A 210 -17.74 -9.36 -26.81
CA THR A 210 -18.33 -10.38 -25.92
C THR A 210 -17.26 -11.23 -25.27
N SER A 211 -17.56 -11.79 -24.09
CA SER A 211 -16.67 -12.70 -23.38
C SER A 211 -16.36 -13.99 -24.14
N LYS A 212 -17.23 -14.39 -25.09
CA LYS A 212 -16.99 -15.55 -25.95
C LYS A 212 -15.95 -15.28 -27.03
N GLU A 213 -15.88 -14.04 -27.53
CA GLU A 213 -14.88 -13.63 -28.53
C GLU A 213 -13.49 -13.43 -27.92
N VAL A 214 -13.41 -13.22 -26.63
CA VAL A 214 -12.15 -13.02 -25.88
C VAL A 214 -11.54 -14.36 -25.44
N ARG A 215 -12.33 -15.41 -25.34
CA ARG A 215 -11.88 -16.78 -25.00
C ARG A 215 -11.36 -17.52 -26.23
#